data_3497ee44af15a4f27ebf6f3f23dd2ae9
#
_entry.id   3497ee44af15a4f27ebf6f3f23dd2ae9
#
_cell.length_a   1.000
_cell.length_b   1.000
_cell.length_c   1.000
_cell.angle_alpha   90.00
_cell.angle_beta   90.00
_cell.angle_gamma   90.00
#
_symmetry.space_group_name_H-M   'P 1'
#
loop_
_entity.id
_entity.type
_entity.pdbx_description
1 polymer ?
#
loop_
_entity_poly.entity_id
_entity_poly.type
_entity_poly.pdbx_seq_one_letter_code
_entity_poly.pdbx_strand_id
1 'polypeptide(L)'
;MLGRYCGLRINECYGLKWSDIDFSNNSIRIERQMQHQNGLIKLVPLKTRNAKRTIFMNEKLKEYLLKAYEQYKQAEQTLTAQRQQNQTMIINTNGNLAASTILVNTLSNGKIQTVNSMKYHTRVIKQTLGISFKYHYLRHTYGTRLAELNTPTHILCNQMGHGSGKVTEKYYLAVSKNGIEILKDKIDNL
;
A
#
# COMPACT_ATOMS: atom_id res chain seq x y z
N MET A 1 1.21 -5.31 4.83
CA MET A 1 1.65 -6.08 3.64
C MET A 1 1.85 -5.15 2.42
N LEU A 2 0.84 -4.48 1.87
CA LEU A 2 0.93 -3.65 0.64
C LEU A 2 2.05 -2.58 0.67
N GLY A 3 2.19 -1.83 1.76
CA GLY A 3 3.30 -0.86 1.88
C GLY A 3 4.68 -1.49 1.85
N ARG A 4 4.84 -2.68 2.47
CA ARG A 4 6.11 -3.41 2.57
C ARG A 4 6.52 -4.08 1.27
N TYR A 5 5.57 -4.69 0.54
CA TYR A 5 5.86 -5.53 -0.62
C TYR A 5 5.56 -4.87 -1.97
N CYS A 6 4.84 -3.76 -1.97
CA CYS A 6 4.53 -3.01 -3.20
C CYS A 6 4.84 -1.51 -3.11
N GLY A 7 5.29 -1.03 -1.97
CA GLY A 7 5.62 0.38 -1.80
C GLY A 7 4.46 1.35 -2.00
N LEU A 8 3.21 0.91 -1.81
CA LEU A 8 2.04 1.78 -1.99
C LEU A 8 2.02 2.93 -0.98
N ARG A 9 1.53 4.09 -1.43
CA ARG A 9 1.17 5.17 -0.50
C ARG A 9 -0.03 4.75 0.34
N ILE A 10 -0.11 5.22 1.58
CA ILE A 10 -1.18 4.82 2.49
C ILE A 10 -2.59 5.05 1.91
N ASN A 11 -2.82 6.18 1.25
CA ASN A 11 -4.11 6.49 0.65
C ASN A 11 -4.41 5.64 -0.60
N GLU A 12 -3.38 5.20 -1.34
CA GLU A 12 -3.50 4.24 -2.43
C GLU A 12 -3.93 2.86 -1.88
N CYS A 13 -3.30 2.40 -0.78
CA CYS A 13 -3.68 1.15 -0.11
C CYS A 13 -5.15 1.14 0.30
N TYR A 14 -5.62 2.22 0.92
CA TYR A 14 -6.99 2.31 1.39
C TYR A 14 -8.01 2.52 0.26
N GLY A 15 -7.58 3.00 -0.91
CA GLY A 15 -8.40 3.13 -2.11
C GLY A 15 -8.44 1.89 -3.01
N LEU A 16 -7.71 0.82 -2.65
CA LEU A 16 -7.60 -0.39 -3.45
C LEU A 16 -8.88 -1.22 -3.39
N LYS A 17 -9.41 -1.61 -4.55
CA LYS A 17 -10.55 -2.51 -4.69
C LYS A 17 -10.09 -3.93 -4.98
N TRP A 18 -10.91 -4.92 -4.65
CA TRP A 18 -10.65 -6.30 -5.04
C TRP A 18 -10.54 -6.48 -6.56
N SER A 19 -11.31 -5.71 -7.34
CA SER A 19 -11.25 -5.71 -8.81
C SER A 19 -9.96 -5.13 -9.41
N ASP A 20 -9.09 -4.54 -8.58
CA ASP A 20 -7.79 -4.04 -9.03
C ASP A 20 -6.70 -5.11 -8.99
N ILE A 21 -6.95 -6.24 -8.33
CA ILE A 21 -5.98 -7.31 -8.12
C ILE A 21 -6.19 -8.39 -9.18
N ASP A 22 -5.15 -8.62 -9.95
CA ASP A 22 -5.07 -9.71 -10.90
C ASP A 22 -4.14 -10.80 -10.34
N PHE A 23 -4.75 -11.85 -9.81
CA PHE A 23 -4.03 -12.98 -9.22
C PHE A 23 -3.37 -13.87 -10.29
N SER A 24 -3.88 -13.86 -11.52
CA SER A 24 -3.34 -14.66 -12.62
C SER A 24 -2.00 -14.07 -13.12
N ASN A 25 -1.94 -12.74 -13.23
CA ASN A 25 -0.75 -12.01 -13.68
C ASN A 25 0.10 -11.46 -12.53
N ASN A 26 -0.19 -11.80 -11.28
CA ASN A 26 0.51 -11.31 -10.08
C ASN A 26 0.61 -9.77 -10.07
N SER A 27 -0.45 -9.07 -10.47
CA SER A 27 -0.40 -7.63 -10.66
C SER A 27 -1.53 -6.89 -9.93
N ILE A 28 -1.30 -5.61 -9.66
CA ILE A 28 -2.24 -4.71 -8.99
C ILE A 28 -2.29 -3.39 -9.75
N ARG A 29 -3.48 -2.96 -10.16
CA ARG A 29 -3.70 -1.65 -10.79
C ARG A 29 -3.92 -0.58 -9.74
N ILE A 30 -3.14 0.49 -9.81
CA ILE A 30 -3.23 1.64 -8.91
C ILE A 30 -3.77 2.83 -9.70
N GLU A 31 -5.04 3.14 -9.52
CA GLU A 31 -5.75 4.17 -10.29
C GLU A 31 -6.34 5.27 -9.43
N ARG A 32 -6.52 5.01 -8.12
CA ARG A 32 -7.20 5.90 -7.18
C ARG A 32 -6.58 5.87 -5.80
N GLN A 33 -7.04 6.79 -4.99
CA GLN A 33 -6.69 6.86 -3.58
C GLN A 33 -7.95 7.19 -2.74
N MET A 34 -7.93 6.79 -1.48
CA MET A 34 -8.96 7.18 -0.52
C MET A 34 -8.66 8.56 0.05
N GLN A 35 -9.68 9.39 0.16
CA GLN A 35 -9.67 10.64 0.93
C GLN A 35 -10.79 10.61 1.96
N HIS A 36 -10.50 11.16 3.13
CA HIS A 36 -11.48 11.38 4.18
C HIS A 36 -11.61 12.88 4.39
N GLN A 37 -12.75 13.45 4.01
CA GLN A 37 -12.99 14.88 4.07
C GLN A 37 -14.41 15.14 4.55
N ASN A 38 -14.56 16.00 5.57
CA ASN A 38 -15.85 16.40 6.14
C ASN A 38 -16.74 15.19 6.53
N GLY A 39 -16.17 14.19 7.18
CA GLY A 39 -16.89 12.98 7.58
C GLY A 39 -17.18 11.99 6.44
N LEU A 40 -16.93 12.37 5.18
CA LEU A 40 -17.18 11.53 4.02
C LEU A 40 -15.91 10.84 3.55
N ILE A 41 -16.06 9.58 3.16
CA ILE A 41 -15.00 8.80 2.53
C ILE A 41 -15.21 8.85 1.01
N LYS A 42 -14.20 9.31 0.30
CA LYS A 42 -14.23 9.45 -1.16
C LYS A 42 -13.08 8.68 -1.79
N LEU A 43 -13.36 7.99 -2.88
CA LEU A 43 -12.35 7.49 -3.79
C LEU A 43 -12.11 8.54 -4.87
N VAL A 44 -10.90 9.04 -4.96
CA VAL A 44 -10.53 10.05 -5.95
C VAL A 44 -9.48 9.50 -6.90
N PRO A 45 -9.50 9.88 -8.18
CA PRO A 45 -8.46 9.48 -9.12
C PRO A 45 -7.11 10.05 -8.69
N LEU A 46 -6.04 9.39 -9.12
CA LEU A 46 -4.69 9.91 -8.90
C LEU A 46 -4.44 11.14 -9.76
N LYS A 47 -3.75 12.14 -9.20
CA LYS A 47 -3.60 13.48 -9.80
C LYS A 47 -2.76 13.48 -11.08
N THR A 48 -1.81 12.58 -11.24
CA THR A 48 -0.88 12.57 -12.37
C THR A 48 -0.97 11.25 -13.14
N ARG A 49 -0.66 11.30 -14.44
CA ARG A 49 -0.61 10.11 -15.29
C ARG A 49 0.40 9.07 -14.76
N ASN A 50 1.56 9.51 -14.30
CA ASN A 50 2.61 8.63 -13.75
C ASN A 50 2.23 7.99 -12.40
N ALA A 51 1.25 8.53 -11.70
CA ALA A 51 0.75 7.92 -10.47
C ALA A 51 -0.14 6.71 -10.77
N LYS A 52 -0.86 6.70 -11.91
CA LYS A 52 -1.62 5.54 -12.39
C LYS A 52 -0.61 4.54 -12.95
N ARG A 53 -0.62 3.34 -12.41
CA ARG A 53 0.36 2.31 -12.75
C ARG A 53 -0.14 0.92 -12.43
N THR A 54 0.43 -0.07 -13.08
CA THR A 54 0.34 -1.47 -12.68
C THR A 54 1.64 -1.84 -11.98
N ILE A 55 1.53 -2.45 -10.81
CA ILE A 55 2.65 -2.94 -10.02
C ILE A 55 2.55 -4.46 -9.90
N PHE A 56 3.69 -5.11 -9.63
CA PHE A 56 3.74 -6.55 -9.45
C PHE A 56 3.83 -6.90 -7.97
N MET A 57 3.19 -8.01 -7.59
CA MET A 57 3.28 -8.58 -6.25
C MET A 57 4.15 -9.85 -6.28
N ASN A 58 4.87 -10.07 -5.18
CA ASN A 58 5.58 -11.32 -4.97
C ASN A 58 4.63 -12.40 -4.45
N GLU A 59 5.07 -13.67 -4.50
CA GLU A 59 4.25 -14.81 -4.06
C GLU A 59 3.74 -14.66 -2.63
N LYS A 60 4.57 -14.17 -1.71
CA LYS A 60 4.18 -13.97 -0.31
C LYS A 60 3.02 -12.98 -0.13
N LEU A 61 2.99 -11.90 -0.92
CA LEU A 61 1.88 -10.97 -0.92
C LEU A 61 0.64 -11.56 -1.60
N LYS A 62 0.83 -12.30 -2.70
CA LYS A 62 -0.25 -13.01 -3.40
C LYS A 62 -0.96 -13.98 -2.47
N GLU A 63 -0.23 -14.86 -1.79
CA GLU A 63 -0.79 -15.80 -0.81
C GLU A 63 -1.61 -15.10 0.27
N TYR A 64 -1.07 -13.99 0.81
CA TYR A 64 -1.77 -13.20 1.82
C TYR A 64 -3.07 -12.60 1.26
N LEU A 65 -3.03 -12.05 0.06
CA LEU A 65 -4.20 -11.43 -0.57
C LEU A 65 -5.23 -12.48 -0.99
N LEU A 66 -4.81 -13.68 -1.43
CA LEU A 66 -5.72 -14.78 -1.72
C LEU A 66 -6.50 -15.21 -0.48
N LYS A 67 -5.82 -15.43 0.65
CA LYS A 67 -6.48 -15.75 1.92
C LYS A 67 -7.48 -14.66 2.35
N ALA A 68 -7.08 -13.39 2.20
CA ALA A 68 -7.97 -12.27 2.52
C ALA A 68 -9.17 -12.19 1.55
N TYR A 69 -8.97 -12.53 0.28
CA TYR A 69 -10.04 -12.57 -0.72
C TYR A 69 -11.04 -13.70 -0.48
N GLU A 70 -10.56 -14.86 -0.06
CA GLU A 70 -11.43 -15.97 0.36
C GLU A 70 -12.30 -15.58 1.56
N GLN A 71 -11.71 -14.96 2.58
CA GLN A 71 -12.45 -14.44 3.73
C GLN A 71 -13.48 -13.38 3.31
N TYR A 72 -13.11 -12.51 2.38
CA TYR A 72 -14.01 -11.52 1.81
C TYR A 72 -15.21 -12.20 1.13
N LYS A 73 -14.99 -13.20 0.25
CA LYS A 73 -16.04 -13.94 -0.43
C LYS A 73 -16.97 -14.66 0.54
N GLN A 74 -16.42 -15.37 1.52
CA GLN A 74 -17.21 -16.04 2.56
C GLN A 74 -18.07 -15.04 3.33
N ALA A 75 -17.52 -13.89 3.69
CA ALA A 75 -18.23 -12.84 4.38
C ALA A 75 -19.30 -12.16 3.50
N GLU A 76 -19.17 -12.14 2.18
CA GLU A 76 -20.24 -11.69 1.27
C GLU A 76 -21.39 -12.67 1.17
N GLN A 77 -21.10 -13.97 1.18
CA GLN A 77 -22.14 -15.02 1.14
C GLN A 77 -22.91 -15.08 2.47
N THR A 78 -22.27 -14.82 3.58
CA THR A 78 -22.87 -14.78 4.92
C THR A 78 -23.29 -13.37 5.32
N LEU A 79 -24.13 -12.70 4.52
CA LEU A 79 -24.65 -11.37 4.82
C LEU A 79 -25.43 -11.37 6.15
N THR A 80 -24.70 -11.23 7.26
CA THR A 80 -25.32 -11.04 8.58
C THR A 80 -25.89 -9.62 8.67
N ALA A 81 -27.00 -9.46 9.38
CA ALA A 81 -27.59 -8.15 9.67
C ALA A 81 -26.55 -7.16 10.25
N GLN A 82 -25.63 -7.65 11.07
CA GLN A 82 -24.54 -6.88 11.65
C GLN A 82 -23.56 -6.31 10.59
N ARG A 83 -23.26 -7.08 9.53
CA ARG A 83 -22.38 -6.60 8.45
C ARG A 83 -23.08 -5.54 7.60
N GLN A 84 -24.37 -5.68 7.35
CA GLN A 84 -25.16 -4.66 6.67
C GLN A 84 -25.22 -3.36 7.44
N GLN A 85 -25.42 -3.41 8.77
CA GLN A 85 -25.41 -2.23 9.64
C GLN A 85 -24.05 -1.53 9.70
N ASN A 86 -22.95 -2.28 9.63
CA ASN A 86 -21.59 -1.73 9.65
C ASN A 86 -21.10 -1.23 8.28
N GLN A 87 -21.85 -1.50 7.22
CA GLN A 87 -21.47 -1.12 5.86
C GLN A 87 -21.46 0.40 5.72
N THR A 88 -20.32 0.94 5.37
CA THR A 88 -20.18 2.38 5.13
C THR A 88 -20.38 2.66 3.63
N MET A 89 -21.22 3.65 3.32
CA MET A 89 -21.32 4.16 1.96
C MET A 89 -20.18 5.12 1.68
N ILE A 90 -19.53 4.93 0.54
CA ILE A 90 -18.42 5.75 0.06
C ILE A 90 -18.77 6.39 -1.28
N ILE A 91 -18.19 7.54 -1.56
CA ILE A 91 -18.33 8.19 -2.87
C ILE A 91 -17.24 7.62 -3.79
N ASN A 92 -17.66 6.98 -4.87
CA ASN A 92 -16.75 6.42 -5.87
C ASN A 92 -16.18 7.52 -6.80
N THR A 93 -15.20 7.17 -7.64
CA THR A 93 -14.51 8.09 -8.57
C THR A 93 -15.42 8.78 -9.57
N ASN A 94 -16.57 8.20 -9.87
CA ASN A 94 -17.61 8.78 -10.75
C ASN A 94 -18.66 9.61 -9.99
N GLY A 95 -18.49 9.83 -8.68
CA GLY A 95 -19.43 10.56 -7.84
C GLY A 95 -20.59 9.73 -7.26
N ASN A 96 -20.77 8.47 -7.72
CA ASN A 96 -21.82 7.61 -7.24
C ASN A 96 -21.50 7.01 -5.88
N LEU A 97 -22.53 6.71 -5.11
CA LEU A 97 -22.41 5.95 -3.87
C LEU A 97 -22.09 4.48 -4.17
N ALA A 98 -21.20 3.90 -3.38
CA ALA A 98 -20.85 2.50 -3.41
C ALA A 98 -20.65 1.97 -2.00
N ALA A 99 -20.85 0.68 -1.82
CA ALA A 99 -20.58 0.03 -0.56
C ALA A 99 -19.08 -0.09 -0.30
N SER A 100 -18.62 0.14 0.93
CA SER A 100 -17.21 0.00 1.33
C SER A 100 -16.66 -1.42 1.17
N THR A 101 -17.54 -2.41 1.10
CA THR A 101 -17.17 -3.83 0.97
C THR A 101 -16.38 -4.16 -0.29
N ILE A 102 -16.46 -3.33 -1.34
CA ILE A 102 -15.61 -3.50 -2.54
C ILE A 102 -14.11 -3.27 -2.29
N LEU A 103 -13.74 -2.69 -1.15
CA LEU A 103 -12.37 -2.34 -0.84
C LEU A 103 -11.62 -3.48 -0.13
N VAL A 104 -10.36 -3.63 -0.46
CA VAL A 104 -9.47 -4.66 0.11
C VAL A 104 -9.30 -4.52 1.63
N ASN A 105 -9.36 -3.30 2.15
CA ASN A 105 -9.17 -3.01 3.57
C ASN A 105 -10.48 -2.91 4.37
N THR A 106 -11.57 -3.48 3.86
CA THR A 106 -12.79 -3.67 4.64
C THR A 106 -12.65 -4.92 5.51
N LEU A 107 -12.96 -4.79 6.80
CA LEU A 107 -12.94 -5.90 7.75
C LEU A 107 -14.09 -6.87 7.50
N SER A 108 -13.96 -8.11 7.99
CA SER A 108 -15.00 -9.16 7.86
C SER A 108 -16.35 -8.74 8.43
N ASN A 109 -16.36 -7.89 9.46
CA ASN A 109 -17.59 -7.33 10.05
C ASN A 109 -18.17 -6.13 9.26
N GLY A 110 -17.65 -5.81 8.07
CA GLY A 110 -18.13 -4.73 7.20
C GLY A 110 -17.57 -3.34 7.50
N LYS A 111 -16.85 -3.15 8.62
CA LYS A 111 -16.25 -1.85 8.95
C LYS A 111 -15.09 -1.52 8.02
N ILE A 112 -15.06 -0.29 7.52
CA ILE A 112 -13.97 0.20 6.70
C ILE A 112 -12.80 0.65 7.56
N GLN A 113 -11.59 0.31 7.12
CA GLN A 113 -10.37 0.90 7.65
C GLN A 113 -10.01 2.17 6.88
N THR A 114 -9.53 3.17 7.59
CA THR A 114 -9.08 4.45 7.04
C THR A 114 -7.68 4.77 7.54
N VAL A 115 -7.12 5.88 7.06
CA VAL A 115 -5.82 6.39 7.57
C VAL A 115 -5.83 6.60 9.09
N ASN A 116 -6.98 6.89 9.69
CA ASN A 116 -7.10 7.02 11.14
C ASN A 116 -6.89 5.68 11.87
N SER A 117 -7.27 4.56 11.28
CA SER A 117 -6.95 3.22 11.81
C SER A 117 -5.43 3.02 11.94
N MET A 118 -4.66 3.51 10.97
CA MET A 118 -3.19 3.45 11.01
C MET A 118 -2.60 4.32 12.13
N LYS A 119 -3.20 5.47 12.44
CA LYS A 119 -2.77 6.31 13.57
C LYS A 119 -2.88 5.56 14.91
N TYR A 120 -3.94 4.78 15.07
CA TYR A 120 -4.10 3.93 16.26
C TYR A 120 -2.96 2.89 16.35
N HIS A 121 -2.71 2.14 15.27
CA HIS A 121 -1.62 1.15 15.27
C HIS A 121 -0.25 1.78 15.50
N THR A 122 0.03 2.94 14.93
CA THR A 122 1.27 3.70 15.14
C THR A 122 1.45 4.04 16.62
N ARG A 123 0.39 4.48 17.31
CA ARG A 123 0.40 4.79 18.74
C ARG A 123 0.67 3.55 19.59
N VAL A 124 -0.02 2.44 19.29
CA VAL A 124 0.17 1.16 20.01
C VAL A 124 1.62 0.69 19.87
N ILE A 125 2.17 0.67 18.66
CA ILE A 125 3.58 0.27 18.41
C ILE A 125 4.54 1.13 19.25
N LYS A 126 4.32 2.45 19.29
CA LYS A 126 5.15 3.35 20.10
C LYS A 126 5.05 3.05 21.60
N GLN A 127 3.84 2.81 22.09
CA GLN A 127 3.61 2.53 23.52
C GLN A 127 4.14 1.16 23.93
N THR A 128 3.99 0.13 23.09
CA THR A 128 4.36 -1.24 23.43
C THR A 128 5.83 -1.54 23.20
N LEU A 129 6.41 -1.01 22.10
CA LEU A 129 7.75 -1.36 21.65
C LEU A 129 8.75 -0.18 21.69
N GLY A 130 8.31 1.02 22.08
CA GLY A 130 9.13 2.23 22.04
C GLY A 130 9.48 2.72 20.62
N ILE A 131 8.98 2.07 19.57
CA ILE A 131 9.34 2.33 18.18
C ILE A 131 8.47 3.44 17.60
N SER A 132 9.10 4.53 17.10
CA SER A 132 8.42 5.58 16.37
C SER A 132 8.19 5.13 14.91
N PHE A 133 7.07 4.44 14.69
CA PHE A 133 6.71 3.92 13.38
C PHE A 133 5.91 4.92 12.56
N LYS A 134 6.18 5.02 11.25
CA LYS A 134 5.36 5.71 10.25
C LYS A 134 5.13 4.78 9.06
N TYR A 135 3.90 4.73 8.56
CA TYR A 135 3.57 3.89 7.40
C TYR A 135 4.53 4.11 6.20
N HIS A 136 4.95 5.36 5.99
CA HIS A 136 5.85 5.72 4.90
C HIS A 136 7.21 5.00 4.95
N TYR A 137 7.65 4.58 6.13
CA TYR A 137 8.88 3.78 6.28
C TYR A 137 8.80 2.43 5.56
N LEU A 138 7.62 1.82 5.49
CA LEU A 138 7.42 0.58 4.72
C LEU A 138 7.70 0.80 3.23
N ARG A 139 7.21 1.91 2.70
CA ARG A 139 7.45 2.31 1.31
C ARG A 139 8.93 2.66 1.08
N HIS A 140 9.56 3.36 2.02
CA HIS A 140 11.00 3.63 1.97
C HIS A 140 11.79 2.33 1.91
N THR A 141 11.53 1.40 2.83
CA THR A 141 12.20 0.08 2.85
C THR A 141 12.03 -0.65 1.53
N TYR A 142 10.83 -0.61 0.93
CA TYR A 142 10.60 -1.22 -0.38
C TYR A 142 11.47 -0.60 -1.47
N GLY A 143 11.53 0.73 -1.55
CA GLY A 143 12.34 1.44 -2.54
C GLY A 143 13.84 1.17 -2.36
N THR A 144 14.34 1.21 -1.12
CA THR A 144 15.74 0.92 -0.81
C THR A 144 16.11 -0.52 -1.19
N ARG A 145 15.25 -1.49 -0.86
CA ARG A 145 15.49 -2.90 -1.23
C ARG A 145 15.56 -3.13 -2.73
N LEU A 146 14.71 -2.48 -3.52
CA LEU A 146 14.79 -2.57 -4.97
C LEU A 146 16.03 -1.87 -5.53
N ALA A 147 16.47 -0.77 -4.93
CA ALA A 147 17.71 -0.11 -5.29
C ALA A 147 18.93 -0.99 -4.96
N GLU A 148 18.95 -1.66 -3.80
CA GLU A 148 19.98 -2.65 -3.41
C GLU A 148 20.07 -3.81 -4.39
N LEU A 149 18.96 -4.19 -5.01
CA LEU A 149 18.88 -5.21 -6.07
C LEU A 149 19.21 -4.65 -7.46
N ASN A 150 19.79 -3.47 -7.56
CA ASN A 150 20.19 -2.81 -8.80
C ASN A 150 19.05 -2.64 -9.81
N THR A 151 17.80 -2.47 -9.33
CA THR A 151 16.66 -2.18 -10.21
C THR A 151 16.89 -0.88 -10.96
N PRO A 152 16.78 -0.82 -12.30
CA PRO A 152 16.96 0.43 -13.04
C PRO A 152 16.09 1.56 -12.51
N THR A 153 16.65 2.78 -12.38
CA THR A 153 15.99 3.94 -11.73
C THR A 153 14.63 4.25 -12.35
N HIS A 154 14.50 4.16 -13.68
CA HIS A 154 13.24 4.44 -14.35
C HIS A 154 12.16 3.38 -14.05
N ILE A 155 12.54 2.11 -13.89
CA ILE A 155 11.63 1.02 -13.48
C ILE A 155 11.17 1.26 -12.05
N LEU A 156 12.11 1.55 -11.13
CA LEU A 156 11.78 1.86 -9.74
C LEU A 156 10.89 3.11 -9.64
N CYS A 157 11.16 4.14 -10.44
CA CYS A 157 10.35 5.35 -10.52
C CYS A 157 8.89 5.03 -10.89
N ASN A 158 8.70 4.22 -11.93
CA ASN A 158 7.38 3.76 -12.36
C ASN A 158 6.69 2.91 -11.30
N GLN A 159 7.38 1.93 -10.73
CA GLN A 159 6.86 1.05 -9.68
C GLN A 159 6.40 1.84 -8.45
N MET A 160 7.15 2.86 -8.07
CA MET A 160 6.84 3.75 -6.95
C MET A 160 5.80 4.82 -7.30
N GLY A 161 5.55 5.10 -8.58
CA GLY A 161 4.66 6.18 -9.03
C GLY A 161 5.19 7.55 -8.62
N HIS A 162 6.50 7.78 -8.80
CA HIS A 162 7.11 9.08 -8.60
C HIS A 162 6.95 9.95 -9.86
N GLY A 163 6.65 11.23 -9.65
CA GLY A 163 6.50 12.18 -10.75
C GLY A 163 7.83 12.62 -11.36
N SER A 164 8.96 12.40 -10.66
CA SER A 164 10.30 12.69 -11.16
C SER A 164 11.33 11.68 -10.66
N GLY A 165 12.39 11.46 -11.45
CA GLY A 165 13.52 10.59 -11.10
C GLY A 165 14.27 11.04 -9.85
N LYS A 166 14.35 12.37 -9.60
CA LYS A 166 15.03 12.95 -8.43
C LYS A 166 14.58 12.37 -7.08
N VAL A 167 13.29 12.04 -6.96
CA VAL A 167 12.76 11.40 -5.74
C VAL A 167 13.25 9.97 -5.62
N THR A 168 13.42 9.27 -6.73
CA THR A 168 13.89 7.88 -6.78
C THR A 168 15.40 7.79 -6.55
N GLU A 169 16.17 8.75 -7.03
CA GLU A 169 17.62 8.83 -6.85
C GLU A 169 18.06 8.78 -5.38
N LYS A 170 17.24 9.33 -4.48
CA LYS A 170 17.50 9.28 -3.03
C LYS A 170 17.68 7.87 -2.48
N TYR A 171 17.00 6.88 -3.06
CA TYR A 171 17.15 5.47 -2.65
C TYR A 171 18.52 4.93 -3.05
N TYR A 172 19.01 5.26 -4.24
CA TYR A 172 20.34 4.85 -4.72
C TYR A 172 21.46 5.54 -3.95
N LEU A 173 21.29 6.83 -3.61
CA LEU A 173 22.25 7.54 -2.79
C LEU A 173 22.37 6.93 -1.38
N ALA A 174 21.25 6.47 -0.80
CA ALA A 174 21.26 5.78 0.49
C ALA A 174 22.00 4.44 0.42
N VAL A 175 21.76 3.66 -0.64
CA VAL A 175 22.46 2.40 -0.89
C VAL A 175 23.96 2.62 -1.09
N SER A 176 24.33 3.64 -1.88
CA SER A 176 25.75 3.98 -2.13
C SER A 176 26.48 4.35 -0.85
N LYS A 177 25.84 5.08 0.08
CA LYS A 177 26.45 5.41 1.38
C LYS A 177 26.72 4.17 2.22
N ASN A 178 25.74 3.28 2.33
CA ASN A 178 25.90 2.00 3.04
C ASN A 178 26.97 1.13 2.36
N GLY A 179 27.02 1.14 1.02
CA GLY A 179 28.03 0.42 0.24
C GLY A 179 29.45 0.91 0.51
N ILE A 180 29.62 2.22 0.68
CA ILE A 180 30.92 2.81 1.03
C ILE A 180 31.36 2.39 2.45
N GLU A 181 30.45 2.37 3.42
CA GLU A 181 30.74 1.92 4.80
C GLU A 181 31.16 0.44 4.80
N ILE A 182 30.39 -0.41 4.11
CA ILE A 182 30.73 -1.84 3.95
C ILE A 182 32.08 -2.02 3.24
N LEU A 183 32.39 -1.18 2.25
CA LEU A 183 33.67 -1.23 1.55
C LEU A 183 34.84 -0.88 2.49
N LYS A 184 34.67 0.16 3.31
CA LYS A 184 35.66 0.56 4.31
C LYS A 184 35.96 -0.57 5.27
N ASP A 185 34.90 -1.16 5.88
CA ASP A 185 35.04 -2.28 6.80
C ASP A 185 35.75 -3.50 6.15
N LYS A 186 35.51 -3.74 4.85
CA LYS A 186 36.20 -4.81 4.12
C LYS A 186 37.65 -4.48 3.85
N ILE A 187 37.98 -3.22 3.54
CA ILE A 187 39.38 -2.79 3.32
C ILE A 187 40.16 -2.85 4.62
N ASP A 188 39.57 -2.44 5.74
CA ASP A 188 40.21 -2.47 7.06
C ASP A 188 40.47 -3.92 7.55
N ASN A 189 39.85 -4.93 6.95
CA ASN A 189 40.04 -6.36 7.25
C ASN A 189 40.84 -7.10 6.19
N LEU A 190 41.49 -6.40 5.24
CA LEU A 190 42.50 -6.97 4.31
C LEU A 190 43.87 -7.00 4.93
#